data_bf9b94953ab806b965cf39b9bb79196c
#
_entry.id   bf9b94953ab806b965cf39b9bb79196c
#
_cell.length_a   1.000
_cell.length_b   1.000
_cell.length_c   1.000
_cell.angle_alpha   90.00
_cell.angle_beta   90.00
_cell.angle_gamma   90.00
#
_symmetry.space_group_name_H-M   'P 1'
#
loop_
_entity.id
_entity.type
_entity.pdbx_description
1 polymer ?
#
loop_
_entity_poly.entity_id
_entity_poly.type
_entity_poly.pdbx_seq_one_letter_code
_entity_poly.pdbx_strand_id
1 'polypeptide(L)'
;MKYCLHSRLSNEYLLKANEIKVKYRDNKSVFDLFEKYPEATIILEESLAGEEFNWNDIIKYNKIAQGRFMLCLGDIAMATKAKELGIPFYMGYPVKTFYELEGLKNLGVSYVRIDVPIFFSMNKVKAFGVPVRVAVNVAYVDMLPRDNGVCGLWIRPEDAWMYEEYVDVFEFSGCEISKEEALYRIYAEQKEWPGELQMIISNLNYPGLNRMILPEVTDSRLNCGQRCVQGGACRICYRALDLANRDKIRAYVEAIDQL
;
A
#
# COMPACT_ATOMS: atom_id res chain seq x y z
N MET A 1 4.66 -12.74 -1.43
CA MET A 1 3.82 -11.54 -1.18
C MET A 1 2.43 -11.90 -0.69
N LYS A 2 1.87 -11.14 0.26
CA LYS A 2 0.47 -11.25 0.67
C LYS A 2 -0.32 -10.08 0.11
N TYR A 3 -1.54 -10.33 -0.34
CA TYR A 3 -2.44 -9.31 -0.88
C TYR A 3 -3.74 -9.22 -0.10
N CYS A 4 -4.17 -7.97 0.16
CA CYS A 4 -5.47 -7.66 0.70
C CYS A 4 -6.38 -7.16 -0.44
N LEU A 5 -7.51 -7.86 -0.67
CA LEU A 5 -8.44 -7.58 -1.75
C LEU A 5 -9.83 -7.20 -1.20
N HIS A 6 -10.57 -6.40 -1.95
CA HIS A 6 -11.92 -6.02 -1.57
C HIS A 6 -12.93 -7.16 -1.80
N SER A 7 -13.85 -7.38 -0.86
CA SER A 7 -14.84 -8.48 -0.88
C SER A 7 -15.78 -8.50 -2.08
N ARG A 8 -15.84 -7.42 -2.84
CA ARG A 8 -16.69 -7.32 -4.05
C ARG A 8 -16.04 -7.86 -5.31
N LEU A 9 -14.77 -8.29 -5.25
CA LEU A 9 -14.09 -8.92 -6.39
C LEU A 9 -14.72 -10.30 -6.70
N SER A 10 -14.44 -10.79 -7.92
CA SER A 10 -14.91 -12.13 -8.31
C SER A 10 -14.26 -13.24 -7.47
N ASN A 11 -14.92 -14.38 -7.35
CA ASN A 11 -14.43 -15.52 -6.57
C ASN A 11 -13.04 -15.98 -6.97
N GLU A 12 -12.71 -15.91 -8.25
CA GLU A 12 -11.41 -16.32 -8.77
C GLU A 12 -10.26 -15.59 -8.08
N TYR A 13 -10.43 -14.29 -7.82
CA TYR A 13 -9.42 -13.47 -7.14
C TYR A 13 -9.48 -13.66 -5.62
N LEU A 14 -10.67 -13.73 -5.04
CA LEU A 14 -10.82 -13.88 -3.60
C LEU A 14 -10.28 -15.22 -3.07
N LEU A 15 -10.32 -16.29 -3.87
CA LEU A 15 -9.69 -17.58 -3.53
C LEU A 15 -8.16 -17.49 -3.43
N LYS A 16 -7.55 -16.49 -4.03
CA LYS A 16 -6.09 -16.24 -3.99
C LYS A 16 -5.70 -15.16 -2.99
N ALA A 17 -6.69 -14.49 -2.39
CA ALA A 17 -6.44 -13.42 -1.42
C ALA A 17 -5.96 -13.99 -0.08
N ASN A 18 -4.96 -13.36 0.52
CA ASN A 18 -4.55 -13.64 1.89
C ASN A 18 -5.46 -12.93 2.90
N GLU A 19 -5.99 -11.79 2.49
CA GLU A 19 -6.90 -10.98 3.27
C GLU A 19 -8.02 -10.42 2.41
N ILE A 20 -9.23 -10.38 2.94
CA ILE A 20 -10.43 -9.87 2.27
C ILE A 20 -11.01 -8.73 3.08
N LYS A 21 -11.04 -7.54 2.50
CA LYS A 21 -11.56 -6.33 3.12
C LYS A 21 -13.04 -6.13 2.82
N VAL A 22 -13.84 -5.91 3.86
CA VAL A 22 -15.29 -5.68 3.81
C VAL A 22 -15.61 -4.37 4.50
N LYS A 23 -16.42 -3.51 3.89
CA LYS A 23 -16.99 -2.33 4.56
C LYS A 23 -17.98 -2.75 5.65
N TYR A 24 -17.98 -2.06 6.80
CA TYR A 24 -18.90 -2.37 7.90
C TYR A 24 -20.38 -2.37 7.48
N ARG A 25 -20.77 -1.49 6.58
CA ARG A 25 -22.14 -1.46 6.01
C ARG A 25 -22.54 -2.72 5.28
N ASP A 26 -21.58 -3.47 4.78
CA ASP A 26 -21.76 -4.73 4.06
C ASP A 26 -21.59 -5.96 5.00
N ASN A 27 -21.64 -5.77 6.33
CA ASN A 27 -21.29 -6.76 7.34
C ASN A 27 -22.15 -8.04 7.32
N LYS A 28 -23.35 -8.00 6.72
CA LYS A 28 -24.21 -9.17 6.59
C LYS A 28 -23.54 -10.35 5.88
N SER A 29 -22.54 -10.08 5.04
CA SER A 29 -21.78 -11.08 4.31
C SER A 29 -20.56 -11.63 5.08
N VAL A 30 -20.22 -11.10 6.25
CA VAL A 30 -18.98 -11.48 6.96
C VAL A 30 -18.95 -12.97 7.32
N PHE A 31 -20.07 -13.53 7.75
CA PHE A 31 -20.16 -14.96 8.07
C PHE A 31 -19.95 -15.83 6.83
N ASP A 32 -20.59 -15.48 5.72
CA ASP A 32 -20.45 -16.22 4.45
C ASP A 32 -19.00 -16.20 3.96
N LEU A 33 -18.27 -15.09 4.21
CA LEU A 33 -16.86 -14.98 3.83
C LEU A 33 -15.96 -15.90 4.66
N PHE A 34 -16.23 -16.09 5.97
CA PHE A 34 -15.47 -17.04 6.79
C PHE A 34 -15.61 -18.49 6.30
N GLU A 35 -16.81 -18.86 5.86
CA GLU A 35 -17.09 -20.21 5.34
C GLU A 35 -16.49 -20.39 3.93
N LYS A 36 -16.66 -19.39 3.10
CA LYS A 36 -16.28 -19.46 1.69
C LYS A 36 -14.78 -19.34 1.45
N TYR A 37 -14.07 -18.60 2.31
CA TYR A 37 -12.63 -18.33 2.20
C TYR A 37 -11.91 -18.70 3.50
N PRO A 38 -11.79 -20.00 3.80
CA PRO A 38 -11.30 -20.48 5.10
C PRO A 38 -9.83 -20.15 5.39
N GLU A 39 -9.06 -19.84 4.35
CA GLU A 39 -7.62 -19.47 4.48
C GLU A 39 -7.40 -17.96 4.59
N ALA A 40 -8.40 -17.14 4.25
CA ALA A 40 -8.25 -15.69 4.26
C ALA A 40 -8.57 -15.09 5.63
N THR A 41 -7.84 -14.02 5.99
CA THR A 41 -8.21 -13.14 7.08
C THR A 41 -9.27 -12.14 6.61
N ILE A 42 -10.38 -12.04 7.31
CA ILE A 42 -11.44 -11.08 6.99
C ILE A 42 -11.18 -9.78 7.74
N ILE A 43 -11.06 -8.68 7.00
CA ILE A 43 -10.87 -7.34 7.55
C ILE A 43 -12.17 -6.56 7.46
N LEU A 44 -12.71 -6.17 8.58
CA LEU A 44 -13.86 -5.29 8.64
C LEU A 44 -13.40 -3.85 8.73
N GLU A 45 -13.67 -3.09 7.67
CA GLU A 45 -13.26 -1.69 7.56
C GLU A 45 -14.39 -0.75 7.96
N GLU A 46 -14.10 0.22 8.81
CA GLU A 46 -14.97 1.34 9.11
C GLU A 46 -15.36 2.07 7.82
N SER A 47 -16.66 2.23 7.57
CA SER A 47 -17.14 2.81 6.29
C SER A 47 -17.02 4.32 6.27
N LEU A 48 -17.20 4.95 7.43
CA LEU A 48 -17.09 6.40 7.65
C LEU A 48 -16.45 6.63 9.02
N ALA A 49 -15.61 7.65 9.15
CA ALA A 49 -15.06 8.06 10.43
C ALA A 49 -16.20 8.38 11.43
N GLY A 50 -16.15 7.75 12.60
CA GLY A 50 -17.19 7.89 13.65
C GLY A 50 -18.41 7.01 13.46
N GLU A 51 -18.37 6.01 12.57
CA GLU A 51 -19.41 4.98 12.47
C GLU A 51 -19.42 4.10 13.73
N GLU A 52 -20.56 4.03 14.39
CA GLU A 52 -20.69 3.16 15.58
C GLU A 52 -20.80 1.69 15.18
N PHE A 53 -19.83 0.89 15.61
CA PHE A 53 -19.89 -0.57 15.48
C PHE A 53 -20.84 -1.18 16.51
N ASN A 54 -21.61 -2.18 16.09
CA ASN A 54 -22.24 -3.09 17.02
C ASN A 54 -21.17 -4.06 17.59
N TRP A 55 -20.61 -3.73 18.74
CA TRP A 55 -19.55 -4.50 19.38
C TRP A 55 -19.93 -5.95 19.70
N ASN A 56 -21.22 -6.24 19.93
CA ASN A 56 -21.68 -7.61 20.15
C ASN A 56 -21.46 -8.47 18.88
N ASP A 57 -21.74 -7.91 17.70
CA ASP A 57 -21.50 -8.60 16.45
C ASP A 57 -20.00 -8.75 16.19
N ILE A 58 -19.21 -7.71 16.46
CA ILE A 58 -17.75 -7.74 16.32
C ILE A 58 -17.13 -8.84 17.20
N ILE A 59 -17.55 -8.94 18.46
CA ILE A 59 -17.08 -10.00 19.37
C ILE A 59 -17.46 -11.38 18.83
N LYS A 60 -18.67 -11.53 18.28
CA LYS A 60 -19.14 -12.78 17.69
C LYS A 60 -18.29 -13.15 16.46
N TYR A 61 -18.01 -12.20 15.56
CA TYR A 61 -17.14 -12.42 14.40
C TYR A 61 -15.75 -12.87 14.84
N ASN A 62 -15.14 -12.18 15.81
CA ASN A 62 -13.81 -12.52 16.30
C ASN A 62 -13.75 -13.94 16.89
N LYS A 63 -14.78 -14.35 17.63
CA LYS A 63 -14.87 -15.72 18.19
C LYS A 63 -14.97 -16.79 17.11
N ILE A 64 -15.80 -16.58 16.09
CA ILE A 64 -16.04 -17.55 15.01
C ILE A 64 -14.82 -17.65 14.11
N ALA A 65 -14.15 -16.53 13.87
CA ALA A 65 -13.03 -16.45 12.95
C ALA A 65 -11.76 -17.18 13.41
N GLN A 66 -11.64 -17.53 14.70
CA GLN A 66 -10.49 -18.26 15.23
C GLN A 66 -9.13 -17.64 14.82
N GLY A 67 -8.99 -16.32 14.99
CA GLY A 67 -7.78 -15.58 14.64
C GLY A 67 -7.71 -15.05 13.20
N ARG A 68 -8.72 -15.30 12.38
CA ARG A 68 -8.80 -14.82 10.98
C ARG A 68 -9.72 -13.60 10.83
N PHE A 69 -9.76 -12.74 11.84
CA PHE A 69 -10.57 -11.52 11.84
C PHE A 69 -9.73 -10.34 12.32
N MET A 70 -9.94 -9.19 11.71
CA MET A 70 -9.26 -7.95 12.07
C MET A 70 -10.12 -6.73 11.74
N LEU A 71 -9.93 -5.65 12.48
CA LEU A 71 -10.57 -4.37 12.22
C LEU A 71 -9.59 -3.40 11.52
N CYS A 72 -10.10 -2.64 10.55
CA CYS A 72 -9.44 -1.46 10.00
C CYS A 72 -10.20 -0.22 10.49
N LEU A 73 -9.57 0.56 11.35
CA LEU A 73 -10.21 1.63 12.12
C LEU A 73 -9.67 3.02 11.75
N GLY A 74 -10.53 4.01 11.70
CA GLY A 74 -10.18 5.42 11.50
C GLY A 74 -10.04 6.20 12.81
N ASP A 75 -10.56 5.68 13.92
CA ASP A 75 -10.68 6.39 15.19
C ASP A 75 -9.91 5.71 16.34
N ILE A 76 -9.21 6.52 17.16
CA ILE A 76 -8.41 6.02 18.30
C ILE A 76 -9.29 5.48 19.45
N ALA A 77 -10.46 6.04 19.66
CA ALA A 77 -11.37 5.53 20.70
C ALA A 77 -11.86 4.12 20.33
N MET A 78 -12.19 3.89 19.06
CA MET A 78 -12.53 2.57 18.53
C MET A 78 -11.36 1.59 18.64
N ALA A 79 -10.13 2.05 18.36
CA ALA A 79 -8.92 1.25 18.50
C ALA A 79 -8.66 0.86 19.97
N THR A 80 -8.85 1.78 20.90
CA THR A 80 -8.76 1.51 22.34
C THR A 80 -9.79 0.45 22.76
N LYS A 81 -11.02 0.57 22.28
CA LYS A 81 -12.08 -0.39 22.55
C LYS A 81 -11.77 -1.78 21.98
N ALA A 82 -11.25 -1.84 20.75
CA ALA A 82 -10.82 -3.10 20.14
C ALA A 82 -9.73 -3.78 20.97
N LYS A 83 -8.72 -3.00 21.43
CA LYS A 83 -7.67 -3.49 22.33
C LYS A 83 -8.22 -4.06 23.62
N GLU A 84 -9.13 -3.34 24.30
CA GLU A 84 -9.78 -3.82 25.53
C GLU A 84 -10.52 -5.15 25.35
N LEU A 85 -11.10 -5.35 24.16
CA LEU A 85 -11.84 -6.56 23.81
C LEU A 85 -10.94 -7.68 23.25
N GLY A 86 -9.64 -7.45 23.11
CA GLY A 86 -8.69 -8.40 22.54
C GLY A 86 -8.93 -8.69 21.06
N ILE A 87 -9.46 -7.74 20.31
CA ILE A 87 -9.76 -7.88 18.88
C ILE A 87 -8.60 -7.29 18.09
N PRO A 88 -7.97 -8.06 17.18
CA PRO A 88 -6.90 -7.54 16.33
C PRO A 88 -7.38 -6.36 15.46
N PHE A 89 -6.52 -5.34 15.32
CA PHE A 89 -6.86 -4.15 14.55
C PHE A 89 -5.63 -3.45 13.99
N TYR A 90 -5.83 -2.60 13.00
CA TYR A 90 -4.87 -1.60 12.53
C TYR A 90 -5.57 -0.29 12.18
N MET A 91 -4.81 0.80 12.09
CA MET A 91 -5.37 2.09 11.70
C MET A 91 -5.43 2.24 10.18
N GLY A 92 -6.56 2.69 9.66
CA GLY A 92 -6.81 2.84 8.23
C GLY A 92 -6.06 4.02 7.57
N TYR A 93 -5.45 4.91 8.37
CA TYR A 93 -4.63 6.00 7.88
C TYR A 93 -3.13 5.65 7.88
N PRO A 94 -2.36 6.21 6.95
CA PRO A 94 -0.93 5.95 6.87
C PRO A 94 -0.16 6.76 7.91
N VAL A 95 0.90 6.16 8.45
CA VAL A 95 1.83 6.73 9.43
C VAL A 95 2.90 7.53 8.71
N LYS A 96 3.14 8.77 9.13
CA LYS A 96 4.08 9.72 8.51
C LYS A 96 5.39 9.88 9.29
N THR A 97 5.38 9.57 10.58
CA THR A 97 6.52 9.80 11.47
C THR A 97 6.85 8.57 12.30
N PHE A 98 8.10 8.45 12.73
CA PHE A 98 8.50 7.39 13.67
C PHE A 98 7.85 7.54 15.05
N TYR A 99 7.48 8.76 15.44
CA TYR A 99 6.73 9.01 16.67
C TYR A 99 5.32 8.40 16.61
N GLU A 100 4.61 8.61 15.50
CA GLU A 100 3.31 7.96 15.27
C GLU A 100 3.44 6.43 15.22
N LEU A 101 4.49 5.92 14.57
CA LEU A 101 4.78 4.48 14.50
C LEU A 101 4.95 3.90 15.91
N GLU A 102 5.72 4.58 16.77
CA GLU A 102 5.90 4.18 18.17
C GLU A 102 4.59 4.22 18.95
N GLY A 103 3.81 5.28 18.77
CA GLY A 103 2.48 5.42 19.37
C GLY A 103 1.55 4.26 19.01
N LEU A 104 1.48 3.89 17.73
CA LEU A 104 0.65 2.78 17.28
C LEU A 104 1.18 1.42 17.76
N LYS A 105 2.50 1.23 17.80
CA LYS A 105 3.11 0.03 18.39
C LYS A 105 2.69 -0.11 19.86
N ASN A 106 2.76 0.96 20.65
CA ASN A 106 2.36 0.96 22.07
C ASN A 106 0.84 0.75 22.23
N LEU A 107 0.04 1.22 21.29
CA LEU A 107 -1.39 0.93 21.22
C LEU A 107 -1.65 -0.56 20.98
N GLY A 108 -0.73 -1.28 20.35
CA GLY A 108 -0.82 -2.73 20.11
C GLY A 108 -1.49 -3.06 18.78
N VAL A 109 -1.31 -2.24 17.74
CA VAL A 109 -1.81 -2.53 16.40
C VAL A 109 -1.17 -3.79 15.81
N SER A 110 -1.94 -4.53 15.01
CA SER A 110 -1.45 -5.73 14.30
C SER A 110 -0.62 -5.38 13.07
N TYR A 111 -0.90 -4.23 12.45
CA TYR A 111 -0.19 -3.70 11.28
C TYR A 111 -0.10 -2.18 11.35
N VAL A 112 0.86 -1.62 10.65
CA VAL A 112 0.92 -0.20 10.34
C VAL A 112 0.86 0.03 8.83
N ARG A 113 0.07 1.00 8.39
CA ARG A 113 0.19 1.56 7.05
C ARG A 113 1.23 2.66 7.10
N ILE A 114 2.14 2.69 6.15
CA ILE A 114 3.21 3.69 6.14
C ILE A 114 3.05 4.65 4.97
N ASP A 115 3.52 5.88 5.20
CA ASP A 115 3.54 6.96 4.22
C ASP A 115 4.97 7.38 3.89
N VAL A 116 5.09 8.27 2.92
CA VAL A 116 6.33 8.71 2.27
C VAL A 116 7.48 9.02 3.23
N PRO A 117 7.34 9.81 4.29
CA PRO A 117 8.51 10.22 5.06
C PRO A 117 9.28 9.05 5.68
N ILE A 118 8.57 8.03 6.17
CA ILE A 118 9.20 6.87 6.82
C ILE A 118 9.47 5.72 5.84
N PHE A 119 8.79 5.68 4.70
CA PHE A 119 8.99 4.66 3.68
C PHE A 119 10.42 4.63 3.15
N PHE A 120 11.09 5.76 3.04
CA PHE A 120 12.50 5.83 2.64
C PHE A 120 13.49 5.48 3.76
N SER A 121 13.02 4.84 4.82
CA SER A 121 13.82 4.37 5.94
C SER A 121 13.37 2.97 6.39
N MET A 122 13.16 2.05 5.42
CA MET A 122 12.55 0.75 5.66
C MET A 122 13.33 -0.11 6.67
N ASN A 123 14.65 -0.03 6.71
CA ASN A 123 15.44 -0.71 7.74
C ASN A 123 15.07 -0.23 9.16
N LYS A 124 14.79 1.07 9.34
CA LYS A 124 14.33 1.59 10.62
C LYS A 124 12.91 1.12 10.94
N VAL A 125 12.03 1.14 9.95
CA VAL A 125 10.65 0.64 10.10
C VAL A 125 10.67 -0.82 10.54
N LYS A 126 11.45 -1.66 9.86
CA LYS A 126 11.62 -3.08 10.18
C LYS A 126 12.12 -3.28 11.63
N ALA A 127 13.04 -2.44 12.09
CA ALA A 127 13.56 -2.50 13.46
C ALA A 127 12.51 -2.23 14.55
N PHE A 128 11.40 -1.56 14.23
CA PHE A 128 10.28 -1.43 15.15
C PHE A 128 9.54 -2.75 15.40
N GLY A 129 9.64 -3.72 14.49
CA GLY A 129 9.06 -5.05 14.64
C GLY A 129 7.53 -5.08 14.58
N VAL A 130 6.90 -4.09 13.93
CA VAL A 130 5.45 -4.08 13.64
C VAL A 130 5.27 -4.41 12.17
N PRO A 131 4.39 -5.37 11.82
CA PRO A 131 4.10 -5.72 10.43
C PRO A 131 3.59 -4.52 9.62
N VAL A 132 3.99 -4.44 8.35
CA VAL A 132 3.80 -3.27 7.48
C VAL A 132 2.81 -3.57 6.36
N ARG A 133 1.90 -2.63 6.11
CA ARG A 133 0.99 -2.60 4.96
C ARG A 133 1.30 -1.42 4.06
N VAL A 134 1.22 -1.62 2.75
CA VAL A 134 1.44 -0.56 1.76
C VAL A 134 0.40 -0.63 0.65
N ALA A 135 -0.19 0.51 0.31
CA ALA A 135 -1.00 0.66 -0.90
C ALA A 135 -0.08 0.84 -2.12
N VAL A 136 -0.08 -0.14 -3.02
CA VAL A 136 0.84 -0.16 -4.17
C VAL A 136 0.40 0.73 -5.33
N ASN A 137 -0.89 1.04 -5.42
CA ASN A 137 -1.48 1.81 -6.52
C ASN A 137 -1.66 3.31 -6.21
N VAL A 138 -0.98 3.83 -5.20
CA VAL A 138 -1.04 5.23 -4.80
C VAL A 138 0.36 5.81 -4.75
N ALA A 139 0.55 6.96 -5.38
CA ALA A 139 1.74 7.76 -5.16
C ALA A 139 1.45 8.77 -4.03
N TYR A 140 2.21 8.67 -2.98
CA TYR A 140 2.16 9.63 -1.88
C TYR A 140 3.11 10.78 -2.19
N VAL A 141 2.56 11.93 -2.57
CA VAL A 141 3.28 13.11 -3.08
C VAL A 141 3.08 14.27 -2.15
N ASP A 142 3.55 14.18 -0.92
CA ASP A 142 3.14 15.17 0.08
C ASP A 142 4.13 16.33 0.29
N MET A 143 5.32 16.31 -0.28
CA MET A 143 6.37 17.21 0.20
C MET A 143 7.08 18.10 -0.83
N LEU A 144 6.93 17.87 -2.12
CA LEU A 144 7.63 18.68 -3.11
C LEU A 144 6.71 19.04 -4.28
N PRO A 145 6.06 20.21 -4.23
CA PRO A 145 5.13 20.64 -5.28
C PRO A 145 5.75 20.81 -6.67
N ARG A 146 7.06 20.57 -6.80
CA ARG A 146 7.82 20.81 -8.04
C ARG A 146 8.24 19.54 -8.80
N ASP A 147 8.06 18.33 -8.22
CA ASP A 147 8.61 17.12 -8.84
C ASP A 147 7.58 16.14 -9.42
N ASN A 148 6.30 16.57 -9.48
CA ASN A 148 5.21 15.80 -10.09
C ASN A 148 5.12 14.32 -9.60
N GLY A 149 5.55 14.06 -8.36
CA GLY A 149 5.50 12.73 -7.76
C GLY A 149 6.75 11.87 -7.92
N VAL A 150 7.79 12.38 -8.56
CA VAL A 150 9.04 11.63 -8.80
C VAL A 150 9.70 11.19 -7.49
N CYS A 151 9.70 12.06 -6.49
CA CYS A 151 10.21 11.74 -5.16
C CYS A 151 9.16 11.14 -4.22
N GLY A 152 7.95 10.84 -4.71
CA GLY A 152 6.88 10.22 -3.94
C GLY A 152 7.10 8.73 -3.70
N LEU A 153 6.25 8.14 -2.87
CA LEU A 153 6.13 6.69 -2.73
C LEU A 153 5.28 6.14 -3.87
N TRP A 154 5.84 5.25 -4.63
CA TRP A 154 5.15 4.43 -5.62
C TRP A 154 5.97 3.16 -5.86
N ILE A 155 5.28 2.07 -6.16
CA ILE A 155 5.88 0.75 -6.37
C ILE A 155 5.46 0.27 -7.76
N ARG A 156 6.43 -0.03 -8.64
CA ARG A 156 6.14 -0.65 -9.92
C ARG A 156 5.85 -2.15 -9.72
N PRO A 157 5.01 -2.78 -10.56
CA PRO A 157 4.76 -4.22 -10.47
C PRO A 157 6.03 -5.06 -10.52
N GLU A 158 6.94 -4.73 -11.44
CA GLU A 158 8.22 -5.41 -11.61
C GLU A 158 9.20 -5.24 -10.45
N ASP A 159 9.04 -4.19 -9.64
CA ASP A 159 9.90 -3.90 -8.48
C ASP A 159 9.28 -4.40 -7.16
N ALA A 160 8.04 -4.88 -7.18
CA ALA A 160 7.30 -5.21 -5.95
C ALA A 160 8.04 -6.25 -5.09
N TRP A 161 8.78 -7.19 -5.69
CA TRP A 161 9.58 -8.19 -4.99
C TRP A 161 10.67 -7.58 -4.09
N MET A 162 11.20 -6.39 -4.43
CA MET A 162 12.23 -5.70 -3.64
C MET A 162 11.69 -5.22 -2.28
N TYR A 163 10.37 -5.12 -2.16
CA TYR A 163 9.69 -4.67 -0.94
C TYR A 163 9.25 -5.82 -0.04
N GLU A 164 9.32 -7.08 -0.49
CA GLU A 164 8.86 -8.25 0.28
C GLU A 164 9.58 -8.43 1.62
N GLU A 165 10.81 -7.97 1.72
CA GLU A 165 11.58 -8.01 2.98
C GLU A 165 11.01 -7.04 4.03
N TYR A 166 10.31 -5.99 3.60
CA TYR A 166 9.87 -4.87 4.44
C TYR A 166 8.35 -4.76 4.56
N VAL A 167 7.61 -5.30 3.63
CA VAL A 167 6.16 -5.17 3.53
C VAL A 167 5.51 -6.53 3.67
N ASP A 168 4.66 -6.66 4.68
CA ASP A 168 3.95 -7.91 4.96
C ASP A 168 2.70 -8.06 4.09
N VAL A 169 2.02 -6.96 3.78
CA VAL A 169 0.78 -6.97 3.01
C VAL A 169 0.74 -5.81 2.01
N PHE A 170 0.49 -6.15 0.74
CA PHE A 170 0.17 -5.19 -0.30
C PHE A 170 -1.35 -5.01 -0.41
N GLU A 171 -1.81 -3.78 -0.54
CA GLU A 171 -3.22 -3.47 -0.73
C GLU A 171 -3.43 -2.48 -1.87
N PHE A 172 -4.67 -2.41 -2.34
CA PHE A 172 -5.10 -1.43 -3.34
C PHE A 172 -6.03 -0.43 -2.67
N SER A 173 -5.83 0.86 -2.95
CA SER A 173 -6.57 1.94 -2.30
C SER A 173 -7.26 2.83 -3.34
N GLY A 174 -8.51 3.25 -3.03
CA GLY A 174 -9.20 4.28 -3.79
C GLY A 174 -9.52 3.93 -5.25
N CYS A 175 -9.49 2.65 -5.64
CA CYS A 175 -9.81 2.24 -7.00
C CYS A 175 -11.19 1.56 -7.10
N GLU A 176 -11.75 1.60 -8.30
CA GLU A 176 -12.93 0.82 -8.64
C GLU A 176 -12.60 -0.68 -8.66
N ILE A 177 -13.63 -1.53 -8.46
CA ILE A 177 -13.47 -2.99 -8.37
C ILE A 177 -12.83 -3.57 -9.63
N SER A 178 -13.27 -3.18 -10.81
CA SER A 178 -12.70 -3.64 -12.08
C SER A 178 -11.23 -3.28 -12.23
N LYS A 179 -10.84 -2.12 -11.74
CA LYS A 179 -9.45 -1.66 -11.72
C LYS A 179 -8.63 -2.45 -10.69
N GLU A 180 -9.20 -2.77 -9.54
CA GLU A 180 -8.53 -3.57 -8.50
C GLU A 180 -8.19 -4.97 -9.00
N GLU A 181 -9.09 -5.64 -9.72
CA GLU A 181 -8.82 -6.94 -10.35
C GLU A 181 -7.66 -6.88 -11.34
N ALA A 182 -7.66 -5.86 -12.20
CA ALA A 182 -6.57 -5.65 -13.16
C ALA A 182 -5.23 -5.39 -12.46
N LEU A 183 -5.23 -4.53 -11.44
CA LEU A 183 -4.05 -4.22 -10.64
C LEU A 183 -3.52 -5.46 -9.91
N TYR A 184 -4.41 -6.22 -9.27
CA TYR A 184 -4.00 -7.45 -8.59
C TYR A 184 -3.27 -8.39 -9.54
N ARG A 185 -3.81 -8.62 -10.76
CA ARG A 185 -3.18 -9.47 -11.76
C ARG A 185 -1.79 -8.98 -12.14
N ILE A 186 -1.64 -7.69 -12.39
CA ILE A 186 -0.37 -7.06 -12.78
C ILE A 186 0.68 -7.22 -11.66
N TYR A 187 0.32 -6.91 -10.43
CA TYR A 187 1.25 -6.98 -9.29
C TYR A 187 1.54 -8.41 -8.86
N ALA A 188 0.56 -9.32 -8.92
CA ALA A 188 0.76 -10.72 -8.56
C ALA A 188 1.68 -11.46 -9.55
N GLU A 189 1.66 -11.08 -10.82
CA GLU A 189 2.55 -11.61 -11.83
C GLU A 189 3.96 -11.02 -11.79
N GLN A 190 4.14 -9.87 -11.14
CA GLN A 190 5.41 -9.13 -11.03
C GLN A 190 6.10 -8.89 -12.39
N LYS A 191 5.31 -8.76 -13.43
CA LYS A 191 5.82 -8.54 -14.77
C LYS A 191 6.04 -7.06 -15.02
N GLU A 192 7.00 -6.77 -15.92
CA GLU A 192 7.22 -5.43 -16.43
C GLU A 192 5.90 -4.83 -16.96
N TRP A 193 5.56 -3.66 -16.44
CA TRP A 193 4.40 -2.91 -16.89
C TRP A 193 4.76 -2.10 -18.16
N PRO A 194 4.23 -2.45 -19.33
CA PRO A 194 4.60 -1.78 -20.58
C PRO A 194 3.98 -0.39 -20.75
N GLY A 195 2.98 -0.06 -19.92
CA GLY A 195 2.24 1.19 -19.98
C GLY A 195 2.80 2.31 -19.12
N GLU A 196 2.10 3.45 -19.11
CA GLU A 196 2.42 4.57 -18.24
C GLU A 196 2.02 4.27 -16.78
N LEU A 197 2.90 4.54 -15.81
CA LEU A 197 2.63 4.30 -14.39
C LEU A 197 1.41 5.05 -13.87
N GLN A 198 1.13 6.24 -14.38
CA GLN A 198 -0.08 7.01 -14.03
C GLN A 198 -1.41 6.28 -14.33
N MET A 199 -1.39 5.25 -15.18
CA MET A 199 -2.57 4.43 -15.46
C MET A 199 -2.88 3.47 -14.31
N ILE A 200 -1.86 3.02 -13.59
CA ILE A 200 -1.99 2.04 -12.51
C ILE A 200 -1.77 2.64 -11.13
N ILE A 201 -1.07 3.76 -11.02
CA ILE A 201 -0.78 4.46 -9.76
C ILE A 201 -1.53 5.79 -9.72
N SER A 202 -2.43 5.93 -8.75
CA SER A 202 -3.15 7.17 -8.52
C SER A 202 -2.22 8.25 -7.95
N ASN A 203 -2.56 9.50 -8.20
CA ASN A 203 -1.79 10.68 -7.77
C ASN A 203 -0.39 10.80 -8.40
N LEU A 204 -0.04 9.93 -9.33
CA LEU A 204 1.17 10.05 -10.12
C LEU A 204 0.85 10.76 -11.44
N ASN A 205 1.44 11.92 -11.64
CA ASN A 205 1.17 12.75 -12.81
C ASN A 205 2.47 13.10 -13.55
N TYR A 206 3.20 12.05 -13.96
CA TYR A 206 4.46 12.18 -14.70
C TYR A 206 4.47 11.20 -15.88
N PRO A 207 4.21 11.68 -17.12
CA PRO A 207 4.20 10.83 -18.29
C PRO A 207 5.61 10.28 -18.59
N GLY A 208 5.68 9.04 -19.04
CA GLY A 208 6.92 8.34 -19.37
C GLY A 208 7.78 7.89 -18.20
N LEU A 209 7.33 8.08 -16.96
CA LEU A 209 8.11 7.74 -15.76
C LEU A 209 8.52 6.27 -15.72
N ASN A 210 7.65 5.35 -16.14
CA ASN A 210 7.94 3.91 -16.07
C ASN A 210 9.21 3.51 -16.83
N ARG A 211 9.42 4.11 -18.00
CA ARG A 211 10.59 3.84 -18.84
C ARG A 211 11.88 4.51 -18.34
N MET A 212 11.74 5.36 -17.34
CA MET A 212 12.84 6.18 -16.82
C MET A 212 13.46 5.62 -15.56
N ILE A 213 12.82 4.65 -14.91
CA ILE A 213 13.25 4.13 -13.62
C ILE A 213 14.04 2.84 -13.86
N LEU A 214 15.26 2.85 -13.41
CA LEU A 214 16.10 1.66 -13.35
C LEU A 214 15.94 0.96 -11.99
N PRO A 215 16.09 -0.37 -11.89
CA PRO A 215 16.01 -1.11 -10.63
C PRO A 215 16.91 -0.54 -9.53
N GLU A 216 18.10 -0.05 -9.88
CA GLU A 216 19.05 0.57 -8.95
C GLU A 216 18.50 1.83 -8.28
N VAL A 217 17.57 2.53 -8.95
CA VAL A 217 16.89 3.70 -8.38
C VAL A 217 15.94 3.27 -7.28
N THR A 218 15.19 2.21 -7.51
CA THR A 218 14.26 1.64 -6.51
C THR A 218 15.03 1.18 -5.28
N ASP A 219 16.09 0.39 -5.45
CA ASP A 219 16.95 -0.07 -4.36
C ASP A 219 17.53 1.11 -3.57
N SER A 220 18.09 2.10 -4.26
CA SER A 220 18.63 3.31 -3.63
C SER A 220 17.60 4.12 -2.84
N ARG A 221 16.31 4.02 -3.18
CA ARG A 221 15.22 4.76 -2.52
C ARG A 221 14.77 4.11 -1.21
N LEU A 222 14.80 2.78 -1.11
CA LEU A 222 14.29 2.04 0.05
C LEU A 222 14.86 2.51 1.40
N ASN A 223 16.09 3.00 1.40
CA ASN A 223 16.78 3.45 2.62
C ASN A 223 17.48 4.80 2.48
N CYS A 224 17.04 5.65 1.55
CA CYS A 224 17.69 6.94 1.30
C CYS A 224 17.43 7.99 2.40
N GLY A 225 16.41 7.79 3.26
CA GLY A 225 16.04 8.69 4.37
C GLY A 225 15.64 10.09 3.91
N GLN A 226 15.25 10.28 2.65
CA GLN A 226 14.86 11.57 2.06
C GLN A 226 15.86 12.72 2.30
N ARG A 227 17.15 12.45 2.22
CA ARG A 227 18.22 13.45 2.46
C ARG A 227 18.08 14.70 1.59
N CYS A 228 17.47 14.59 0.40
CA CYS A 228 17.18 15.73 -0.47
C CYS A 228 16.18 16.72 0.13
N VAL A 229 15.19 16.26 0.87
CA VAL A 229 14.18 17.10 1.55
C VAL A 229 14.78 17.82 2.75
N GLN A 230 15.78 17.19 3.37
CA GLN A 230 16.49 17.74 4.54
C GLN A 230 17.64 18.70 4.16
N GLY A 231 17.67 19.19 2.91
CA GLY A 231 18.73 20.08 2.44
C GLY A 231 20.01 19.35 2.00
N GLY A 232 19.98 18.02 1.91
CA GLY A 232 21.12 17.22 1.46
C GLY A 232 21.37 17.28 -0.06
N ALA A 233 22.60 17.01 -0.47
CA ALA A 233 23.03 17.03 -1.87
C ALA A 233 22.60 15.79 -2.68
N CYS A 234 21.75 14.92 -2.13
CA CYS A 234 21.29 13.72 -2.81
C CYS A 234 20.32 14.08 -3.95
N ARG A 235 20.62 13.63 -5.16
CA ARG A 235 19.81 13.83 -6.36
C ARG A 235 19.53 12.53 -7.11
N ILE A 236 19.48 11.39 -6.41
CA ILE A 236 19.32 10.05 -7.03
C ILE A 236 18.12 10.01 -7.96
N CYS A 237 16.95 10.46 -7.47
CA CYS A 237 15.73 10.48 -8.27
C CYS A 237 15.82 11.42 -9.49
N TYR A 238 16.41 12.60 -9.31
CA TYR A 238 16.59 13.57 -10.42
C TYR A 238 17.63 13.11 -11.44
N ARG A 239 18.71 12.46 -10.99
CA ARG A 239 19.71 11.89 -11.92
C ARG A 239 19.11 10.79 -12.78
N ALA A 240 18.26 9.95 -12.21
CA ALA A 240 17.56 8.93 -12.97
C ALA A 240 16.68 9.55 -14.06
N LEU A 241 15.94 10.62 -13.73
CA LEU A 241 15.14 11.37 -14.69
C LEU A 241 15.98 12.07 -15.75
N ASP A 242 17.10 12.68 -15.37
CA ASP A 242 17.99 13.35 -16.31
C ASP A 242 18.59 12.36 -17.32
N LEU A 243 19.02 11.18 -16.85
CA LEU A 243 19.55 10.12 -17.72
C LEU A 243 18.46 9.60 -18.67
N ALA A 244 17.29 9.31 -18.14
CA ALA A 244 16.16 8.79 -18.89
C ALA A 244 15.61 9.81 -19.90
N ASN A 245 15.57 11.09 -19.55
CA ASN A 245 15.20 12.15 -20.51
C ASN A 245 16.19 12.24 -21.68
N ARG A 246 17.49 12.09 -21.42
CA ARG A 246 18.51 12.07 -22.49
C ARG A 246 18.33 10.87 -23.41
N ASP A 247 18.11 9.68 -22.86
CA ASP A 247 17.92 8.46 -23.67
C ASP A 247 16.60 8.51 -24.44
N LYS A 248 15.53 9.07 -23.84
CA LYS A 248 14.25 9.27 -24.52
C LYS A 248 14.34 10.27 -25.67
N ILE A 249 15.03 11.38 -25.46
CA ILE A 249 15.29 12.37 -26.53
C ILE A 249 16.10 11.72 -27.61
N ARG A 250 17.14 10.95 -27.29
CA ARG A 250 17.96 10.23 -28.24
C ARG A 250 17.16 9.22 -29.07
N ALA A 251 16.37 8.37 -28.41
CA ALA A 251 15.50 7.41 -29.08
C ALA A 251 14.45 8.08 -29.97
N TYR A 252 13.93 9.25 -29.57
CA TYR A 252 12.99 10.03 -30.37
C TYR A 252 13.65 10.65 -31.59
N VAL A 253 14.87 11.18 -31.45
CA VAL A 253 15.67 11.71 -32.58
C VAL A 253 16.02 10.58 -33.54
N GLU A 254 16.50 9.45 -33.07
CA GLU A 254 16.82 8.27 -33.89
C GLU A 254 15.61 7.73 -34.65
N ALA A 255 14.40 7.79 -34.05
CA ALA A 255 13.17 7.41 -34.73
C ALA A 255 12.72 8.41 -35.81
N ILE A 256 12.99 9.70 -35.63
CA ILE A 256 12.73 10.75 -36.65
C ILE A 256 13.71 10.63 -37.80
N ASP A 257 14.97 10.34 -37.54
CA ASP A 257 16.00 10.19 -38.56
C ASP A 257 15.80 8.94 -39.46
N GLN A 258 14.93 8.03 -39.07
CA GLN A 258 14.54 6.83 -39.84
C GLN A 258 13.25 7.02 -40.67
N LEU A 259 12.58 8.16 -40.56
CA LEU A 259 11.40 8.54 -41.34
C LEU A 259 11.81 9.41 -42.57
#